data_3eff250a28a04f8fda07b66bcb156798
#
_entry.id   3eff250a28a04f8fda07b66bcb156798
#
_cell.length_a   1.000
_cell.length_b   1.000
_cell.length_c   1.000
_cell.angle_alpha   90.00
_cell.angle_beta   90.00
_cell.angle_gamma   90.00
#
_symmetry.space_group_name_H-M   'P 1'
#
loop_
_entity.id
_entity.type
_entity.pdbx_description
1 polymer ?
#
loop_
_entity_poly.entity_id
_entity_poly.type
_entity_poly.pdbx_seq_one_letter_code
_entity_poly.pdbx_strand_id
1 'polypeptide(L)'
;MREAVIVSYARTGLAKTGRGSLNDTHGITMAGHAIKHALARANVEAEAVEDVYLGSAQPEGATGHNVARNAALWAGCPSSTSGATINRFCSSGLQAIANAAHTVINEGAPVAIGGGVESLSLVSRSGHMNLHRYTEDQLMQQWPAIWMTMIETAEIVADRYGISREYQDEYSAESQRRTAEFQKNGYMAEEIAPLETRMKLVNKETGEETYQDVVVDRDECNRPGTTAEALAGLPPVFRNGMQVQEGKYITAGNASQLSDGAAAVVVMEAEEASRRGLSPMGRFMGFNVGGVDPDEMGIGPVKAVPRLLERHGLTVDDIDLWELNEAFASQCLYCRDTLGIDPEKYNVNGGSISIGHPFGMTGARCTGSILMEGQRRKAKYGVVTMCIGGGMGAAGLFEFLH
;
A
#
# COMPACT_ATOMS: atom_id res chain seq x y z
N MET A 1 -17.99 13.12 -21.03
CA MET A 1 -16.65 12.47 -20.91
C MET A 1 -16.87 11.30 -19.97
N ARG A 2 -16.31 10.11 -20.28
CA ARG A 2 -16.48 8.96 -19.38
C ARG A 2 -15.80 9.24 -18.05
N GLU A 3 -16.39 8.78 -16.96
CA GLU A 3 -15.86 8.92 -15.62
C GLU A 3 -15.65 7.53 -15.01
N ALA A 4 -14.56 7.33 -14.29
CA ALA A 4 -14.29 6.10 -13.56
C ALA A 4 -14.63 6.29 -12.09
N VAL A 5 -15.52 5.46 -11.58
CA VAL A 5 -15.94 5.43 -10.18
C VAL A 5 -15.52 4.12 -9.52
N ILE A 6 -15.24 4.17 -8.23
CA ILE A 6 -14.95 2.99 -7.43
C ILE A 6 -16.22 2.61 -6.68
N VAL A 7 -16.72 1.41 -6.95
CA VAL A 7 -18.00 0.93 -6.41
C VAL A 7 -17.84 -0.02 -5.22
N SER A 8 -16.66 -0.61 -5.05
CA SER A 8 -16.38 -1.45 -3.89
C SER A 8 -14.89 -1.62 -3.63
N TYR A 9 -14.61 -2.14 -2.45
CA TYR A 9 -13.27 -2.43 -1.94
C TYR A 9 -13.29 -3.66 -1.04
N ALA A 10 -12.26 -4.48 -1.11
CA ALA A 10 -11.99 -5.55 -0.17
C ALA A 10 -10.49 -5.82 -0.06
N ARG A 11 -10.04 -6.29 1.12
CA ARG A 11 -8.67 -6.71 1.37
C ARG A 11 -8.59 -7.90 2.32
N THR A 12 -7.45 -8.55 2.34
CA THR A 12 -7.09 -9.47 3.42
C THR A 12 -6.71 -8.67 4.67
N GLY A 13 -6.71 -9.29 5.84
CA GLY A 13 -5.88 -8.81 6.95
C GLY A 13 -4.40 -8.80 6.54
N LEU A 14 -3.60 -7.95 7.19
CA LEU A 14 -2.15 -7.88 6.97
C LEU A 14 -1.43 -8.72 8.04
N ALA A 15 -0.52 -9.57 7.60
CA ALA A 15 0.23 -10.44 8.47
C ALA A 15 1.73 -10.17 8.40
N LYS A 16 2.43 -10.28 9.52
CA LYS A 16 3.87 -10.02 9.60
C LYS A 16 4.66 -11.03 8.77
N THR A 17 5.51 -10.53 7.90
CA THR A 17 6.38 -11.36 7.04
C THR A 17 7.16 -12.42 7.82
N GLY A 18 7.07 -13.66 7.38
CA GLY A 18 7.78 -14.84 7.87
C GLY A 18 7.27 -15.41 9.20
N ARG A 19 6.36 -14.72 9.91
CA ARG A 19 5.85 -15.13 11.23
C ARG A 19 4.34 -14.97 11.41
N GLY A 20 3.71 -14.19 10.53
CA GLY A 20 2.26 -13.97 10.58
C GLY A 20 1.50 -15.04 9.84
N SER A 21 0.19 -14.98 9.97
CA SER A 21 -0.73 -16.02 9.49
C SER A 21 -0.73 -16.22 7.97
N LEU A 22 -0.20 -15.26 7.18
CA LEU A 22 -0.09 -15.36 5.72
C LEU A 22 1.27 -15.87 5.23
N ASN A 23 2.14 -16.32 6.11
CA ASN A 23 3.54 -16.63 5.79
C ASN A 23 3.76 -17.81 4.81
N ASP A 24 2.71 -18.61 4.56
CA ASP A 24 2.70 -19.71 3.59
C ASP A 24 1.54 -19.58 2.58
N THR A 25 0.91 -18.40 2.51
CA THR A 25 -0.22 -18.16 1.63
C THR A 25 0.25 -17.58 0.29
N HIS A 26 -0.09 -18.25 -0.80
CA HIS A 26 0.32 -17.86 -2.15
C HIS A 26 -0.29 -16.51 -2.56
N GLY A 27 0.48 -15.67 -3.26
CA GLY A 27 0.02 -14.36 -3.73
C GLY A 27 -1.26 -14.40 -4.57
N ILE A 28 -1.40 -15.40 -5.44
CA ILE A 28 -2.62 -15.61 -6.25
C ILE A 28 -3.84 -15.83 -5.35
N THR A 29 -3.71 -16.63 -4.29
CA THR A 29 -4.80 -16.90 -3.34
C THR A 29 -5.23 -15.62 -2.63
N MET A 30 -4.27 -14.83 -2.10
CA MET A 30 -4.58 -13.56 -1.44
C MET A 30 -5.26 -12.57 -2.38
N ALA A 31 -4.70 -12.37 -3.59
CA ALA A 31 -5.22 -11.42 -4.57
C ALA A 31 -6.58 -11.87 -5.13
N GLY A 32 -6.72 -13.14 -5.47
CA GLY A 32 -8.00 -13.70 -5.95
C GLY A 32 -9.10 -13.60 -4.90
N HIS A 33 -8.77 -13.83 -3.63
CA HIS A 33 -9.69 -13.64 -2.50
C HIS A 33 -10.16 -12.18 -2.41
N ALA A 34 -9.25 -11.20 -2.46
CA ALA A 34 -9.61 -9.79 -2.44
C ALA A 34 -10.50 -9.39 -3.62
N ILE A 35 -10.18 -9.85 -4.86
CA ILE A 35 -11.00 -9.60 -6.05
C ILE A 35 -12.39 -10.19 -5.89
N LYS A 36 -12.49 -11.47 -5.51
CA LYS A 36 -13.77 -12.17 -5.31
C LYS A 36 -14.67 -11.43 -4.33
N HIS A 37 -14.10 -10.98 -3.20
CA HIS A 37 -14.88 -10.26 -2.20
C HIS A 37 -15.21 -8.81 -2.60
N ALA A 38 -14.34 -8.13 -3.34
CA ALA A 38 -14.67 -6.81 -3.90
C ALA A 38 -15.85 -6.91 -4.89
N LEU A 39 -15.85 -7.90 -5.79
CA LEU A 39 -16.98 -8.16 -6.70
C LEU A 39 -18.26 -8.48 -5.93
N ALA A 40 -18.18 -9.38 -4.94
CA ALA A 40 -19.34 -9.77 -4.15
C ALA A 40 -19.96 -8.60 -3.37
N ARG A 41 -19.14 -7.71 -2.79
CA ARG A 41 -19.61 -6.50 -2.08
C ARG A 41 -20.36 -5.53 -2.99
N ALA A 42 -19.95 -5.42 -4.25
CA ALA A 42 -20.63 -4.61 -5.25
C ALA A 42 -21.80 -5.33 -5.94
N ASN A 43 -22.02 -6.61 -5.66
CA ASN A 43 -22.95 -7.46 -6.41
C ASN A 43 -22.70 -7.36 -7.93
N VAL A 44 -21.43 -7.44 -8.33
CA VAL A 44 -20.98 -7.44 -9.72
C VAL A 44 -20.51 -8.84 -10.08
N GLU A 45 -21.04 -9.36 -11.16
CA GLU A 45 -20.66 -10.67 -11.72
C GLU A 45 -19.24 -10.64 -12.28
N ALA A 46 -18.49 -11.72 -12.10
CA ALA A 46 -17.10 -11.83 -12.55
C ALA A 46 -16.96 -11.70 -14.08
N GLU A 47 -18.01 -12.07 -14.83
CA GLU A 47 -18.12 -12.00 -16.28
C GLU A 47 -18.13 -10.56 -16.82
N ALA A 48 -18.49 -9.58 -15.98
CA ALA A 48 -18.47 -8.17 -16.36
C ALA A 48 -17.07 -7.57 -16.41
N VAL A 49 -16.09 -8.22 -15.79
CA VAL A 49 -14.71 -7.70 -15.68
C VAL A 49 -13.95 -7.91 -16.98
N GLU A 50 -13.55 -6.83 -17.65
CA GLU A 50 -12.74 -6.92 -18.87
C GLU A 50 -11.26 -7.07 -18.57
N ASP A 51 -10.72 -6.30 -17.61
CA ASP A 51 -9.30 -6.31 -17.29
C ASP A 51 -9.02 -6.16 -15.80
N VAL A 52 -7.89 -6.75 -15.35
CA VAL A 52 -7.43 -6.72 -13.97
C VAL A 52 -6.00 -6.22 -13.90
N TYR A 53 -5.77 -5.13 -13.18
CA TYR A 53 -4.46 -4.57 -12.90
C TYR A 53 -4.10 -4.82 -11.44
N LEU A 54 -3.03 -5.56 -11.18
CA LEU A 54 -2.50 -5.74 -9.83
C LEU A 54 -1.07 -5.26 -9.70
N GLY A 55 -0.84 -4.46 -8.66
CA GLY A 55 0.49 -4.05 -8.24
C GLY A 55 1.23 -5.18 -7.51
N SER A 56 2.50 -5.39 -7.83
CA SER A 56 3.45 -6.17 -7.04
C SER A 56 4.83 -5.53 -7.18
N ALA A 57 5.48 -5.26 -6.07
CA ALA A 57 6.82 -4.68 -6.07
C ALA A 57 7.90 -5.73 -6.30
N GLN A 58 7.62 -6.97 -5.96
CA GLN A 58 8.49 -8.13 -6.17
C GLN A 58 7.73 -9.19 -6.98
N PRO A 59 7.53 -8.97 -8.31
CA PRO A 59 6.73 -9.86 -9.15
C PRO A 59 7.50 -11.13 -9.53
N GLU A 60 7.90 -11.90 -8.53
CA GLU A 60 8.66 -13.15 -8.63
C GLU A 60 8.00 -14.27 -7.80
N GLY A 61 8.32 -15.51 -8.08
CA GLY A 61 7.84 -16.67 -7.32
C GLY A 61 6.33 -16.62 -7.11
N ALA A 62 5.88 -16.56 -5.87
CA ALA A 62 4.46 -16.58 -5.48
C ALA A 62 3.66 -15.34 -5.92
N THR A 63 4.33 -14.26 -6.32
CA THR A 63 3.73 -13.03 -6.88
C THR A 63 4.13 -12.79 -8.34
N GLY A 64 4.80 -13.76 -8.95
CA GLY A 64 5.27 -13.73 -10.34
C GLY A 64 4.25 -14.22 -11.37
N HIS A 65 4.74 -14.47 -12.59
CA HIS A 65 4.02 -15.03 -13.72
C HIS A 65 2.66 -14.33 -13.99
N ASN A 66 2.65 -13.01 -14.07
CA ASN A 66 1.44 -12.19 -14.24
C ASN A 66 0.37 -12.53 -13.19
N VAL A 67 0.67 -12.23 -11.93
CA VAL A 67 -0.20 -12.53 -10.79
C VAL A 67 -1.62 -11.94 -10.97
N ALA A 68 -1.76 -10.82 -11.70
CA ALA A 68 -3.06 -10.20 -11.97
C ALA A 68 -3.98 -11.13 -12.78
N ARG A 69 -3.47 -11.67 -13.90
CA ARG A 69 -4.25 -12.62 -14.73
C ARG A 69 -4.59 -13.89 -13.94
N ASN A 70 -3.61 -14.43 -13.20
CA ASN A 70 -3.83 -15.64 -12.43
C ASN A 70 -4.84 -15.43 -11.29
N ALA A 71 -4.80 -14.30 -10.61
CA ALA A 71 -5.75 -13.95 -9.55
C ALA A 71 -7.16 -13.70 -10.09
N ALA A 72 -7.30 -13.11 -11.29
CA ALA A 72 -8.59 -12.96 -11.97
C ALA A 72 -9.26 -14.32 -12.19
N LEU A 73 -8.53 -15.28 -12.76
CA LEU A 73 -9.04 -16.64 -12.99
C LEU A 73 -9.36 -17.35 -11.67
N TRP A 74 -8.51 -17.20 -10.66
CA TRP A 74 -8.75 -17.76 -9.33
C TRP A 74 -10.02 -17.18 -8.69
N ALA A 75 -10.30 -15.89 -8.91
CA ALA A 75 -11.50 -15.22 -8.41
C ALA A 75 -12.80 -15.63 -9.13
N GLY A 76 -12.69 -16.39 -10.21
CA GLY A 76 -13.83 -16.86 -11.01
C GLY A 76 -14.12 -16.01 -12.27
N CYS A 77 -13.24 -15.05 -12.61
CA CYS A 77 -13.39 -14.34 -13.89
C CYS A 77 -13.20 -15.30 -15.08
N PRO A 78 -13.92 -15.08 -16.19
CA PRO A 78 -13.84 -15.94 -17.36
C PRO A 78 -12.48 -15.83 -18.07
N SER A 79 -12.23 -16.76 -18.98
CA SER A 79 -11.00 -16.75 -19.79
C SER A 79 -10.87 -15.52 -20.72
N SER A 80 -11.96 -14.80 -20.95
CA SER A 80 -11.99 -13.53 -21.69
C SER A 80 -11.43 -12.33 -20.90
N THR A 81 -11.45 -12.37 -19.56
CA THR A 81 -10.86 -11.30 -18.71
C THR A 81 -9.36 -11.29 -18.86
N SER A 82 -8.76 -10.16 -19.23
CA SER A 82 -7.30 -10.01 -19.29
C SER A 82 -6.71 -9.60 -17.92
N GLY A 83 -5.39 -9.44 -17.86
CA GLY A 83 -4.74 -8.96 -16.64
C GLY A 83 -3.29 -8.55 -16.86
N ALA A 84 -2.83 -7.54 -16.11
CA ALA A 84 -1.46 -7.05 -16.15
C ALA A 84 -0.92 -6.79 -14.75
N THR A 85 0.29 -7.28 -14.49
CA THR A 85 1.02 -7.00 -13.26
C THR A 85 1.85 -5.73 -13.42
N ILE A 86 1.71 -4.81 -12.47
CA ILE A 86 2.33 -3.49 -12.50
C ILE A 86 3.38 -3.41 -11.39
N ASN A 87 4.58 -2.98 -11.75
CA ASN A 87 5.62 -2.67 -10.78
C ASN A 87 6.00 -1.18 -10.81
N ARG A 88 5.63 -0.47 -9.77
CA ARG A 88 6.15 0.84 -9.35
C ARG A 88 6.46 0.79 -7.86
N PHE A 89 7.11 -0.29 -7.41
CA PHE A 89 7.45 -0.55 -6.01
C PHE A 89 6.26 -0.26 -5.07
N CYS A 90 6.44 0.59 -4.05
CA CYS A 90 5.41 0.89 -3.05
C CYS A 90 4.12 1.49 -3.64
N SER A 91 4.16 2.09 -4.83
CA SER A 91 2.99 2.69 -5.50
C SER A 91 2.30 1.75 -6.49
N SER A 92 2.72 0.49 -6.59
CA SER A 92 2.20 -0.43 -7.61
C SER A 92 0.68 -0.57 -7.54
N GLY A 93 0.11 -0.68 -6.34
CA GLY A 93 -1.34 -0.79 -6.15
C GLY A 93 -2.11 0.48 -6.55
N LEU A 94 -1.60 1.66 -6.23
CA LEU A 94 -2.21 2.93 -6.64
C LEU A 94 -2.09 3.13 -8.16
N GLN A 95 -0.94 2.78 -8.76
CA GLN A 95 -0.76 2.79 -10.21
C GLN A 95 -1.71 1.82 -10.91
N ALA A 96 -1.92 0.64 -10.35
CA ALA A 96 -2.86 -0.35 -10.87
C ALA A 96 -4.30 0.18 -10.89
N ILE A 97 -4.73 0.88 -9.85
CA ILE A 97 -6.03 1.56 -9.79
C ILE A 97 -6.12 2.67 -10.86
N ALA A 98 -5.07 3.47 -11.01
CA ALA A 98 -5.02 4.50 -12.06
C ALA A 98 -5.12 3.89 -13.47
N ASN A 99 -4.44 2.76 -13.72
CA ASN A 99 -4.53 2.05 -15.00
C ASN A 99 -5.96 1.53 -15.23
N ALA A 100 -6.59 0.90 -14.25
CA ALA A 100 -7.97 0.44 -14.33
C ALA A 100 -8.93 1.61 -14.63
N ALA A 101 -8.77 2.75 -13.95
CA ALA A 101 -9.55 3.94 -14.21
C ALA A 101 -9.33 4.49 -15.62
N HIS A 102 -8.09 4.52 -16.12
CA HIS A 102 -7.79 4.97 -17.49
C HIS A 102 -8.35 4.01 -18.54
N THR A 103 -8.36 2.70 -18.30
CA THR A 103 -8.99 1.71 -19.17
C THR A 103 -10.50 1.95 -19.26
N VAL A 104 -11.15 2.27 -18.15
CA VAL A 104 -12.58 2.65 -18.13
C VAL A 104 -12.81 3.97 -18.89
N ILE A 105 -11.98 4.99 -18.67
CA ILE A 105 -12.17 6.33 -19.26
C ILE A 105 -11.83 6.35 -20.75
N ASN A 106 -10.67 5.80 -21.12
CA ASN A 106 -10.08 6.00 -22.45
C ASN A 106 -10.39 4.85 -23.41
N GLU A 107 -10.39 3.59 -22.91
CA GLU A 107 -10.60 2.40 -23.75
C GLU A 107 -12.05 1.92 -23.76
N GLY A 108 -12.87 2.41 -22.84
CA GLY A 108 -14.29 2.16 -22.84
C GLY A 108 -14.74 0.92 -22.08
N ALA A 109 -13.85 0.26 -21.33
CA ALA A 109 -14.22 -0.88 -20.50
C ALA A 109 -15.34 -0.49 -19.51
N PRO A 110 -16.41 -1.27 -19.37
CA PRO A 110 -17.47 -1.00 -18.41
C PRO A 110 -17.02 -1.25 -16.97
N VAL A 111 -16.22 -2.29 -16.75
CA VAL A 111 -15.72 -2.73 -15.44
C VAL A 111 -14.27 -3.18 -15.55
N ALA A 112 -13.42 -2.67 -14.69
CA ALA A 112 -12.04 -3.12 -14.49
C ALA A 112 -11.74 -3.28 -12.99
N ILE A 113 -10.73 -4.07 -12.66
CA ILE A 113 -10.23 -4.24 -11.29
C ILE A 113 -8.87 -3.54 -11.17
N GLY A 114 -8.71 -2.71 -10.13
CA GLY A 114 -7.42 -2.22 -9.70
C GLY A 114 -7.08 -2.76 -8.31
N GLY A 115 -5.83 -3.13 -8.08
CA GLY A 115 -5.47 -3.69 -6.77
C GLY A 115 -3.98 -3.92 -6.61
N GLY A 116 -3.63 -4.74 -5.63
CA GLY A 116 -2.23 -5.13 -5.44
C GLY A 116 -2.07 -6.25 -4.43
N VAL A 117 -0.92 -6.89 -4.49
CA VAL A 117 -0.55 -8.03 -3.65
C VAL A 117 0.95 -8.02 -3.40
N GLU A 118 1.34 -8.45 -2.21
CA GLU A 118 2.72 -8.79 -1.92
C GLU A 118 2.79 -10.00 -0.98
N SER A 119 3.72 -10.90 -1.26
CA SER A 119 4.11 -11.98 -0.35
C SER A 119 5.61 -11.92 -0.11
N LEU A 120 6.02 -11.07 0.82
CA LEU A 120 7.43 -10.97 1.22
C LEU A 120 7.91 -12.25 1.89
N SER A 121 7.00 -12.97 2.55
CA SER A 121 7.30 -14.25 3.19
C SER A 121 7.78 -15.30 2.19
N LEU A 122 7.10 -15.43 1.05
CA LEU A 122 7.42 -16.47 0.06
C LEU A 122 8.43 -16.03 -1.00
N VAL A 123 8.66 -14.72 -1.15
CA VAL A 123 9.58 -14.18 -2.17
C VAL A 123 10.91 -13.75 -1.53
N SER A 124 10.95 -12.60 -0.87
CA SER A 124 12.23 -12.04 -0.42
C SER A 124 12.73 -12.64 0.89
N ARG A 125 11.83 -12.89 1.85
CA ARG A 125 12.21 -13.43 3.16
C ARG A 125 12.71 -14.86 3.10
N SER A 126 12.20 -15.63 2.17
CA SER A 126 12.61 -17.04 1.95
C SER A 126 13.99 -17.18 1.29
N GLY A 127 14.57 -16.07 0.79
CA GLY A 127 15.79 -16.08 0.02
C GLY A 127 15.62 -16.59 -1.43
N HIS A 128 14.39 -16.63 -1.92
CA HIS A 128 14.06 -17.14 -3.26
C HIS A 128 14.07 -16.06 -4.36
N MET A 129 14.35 -14.79 -4.02
CA MET A 129 14.54 -13.75 -5.03
C MET A 129 15.69 -14.11 -5.96
N ASN A 130 15.45 -13.96 -7.26
CA ASN A 130 16.50 -14.10 -8.25
C ASN A 130 17.40 -12.85 -8.27
N LEU A 131 18.55 -12.95 -7.64
CA LEU A 131 19.57 -11.88 -7.61
C LEU A 131 20.63 -12.01 -8.70
N HIS A 132 20.49 -12.99 -9.62
CA HIS A 132 21.44 -13.15 -10.72
C HIS A 132 21.40 -11.92 -11.63
N ARG A 133 22.52 -11.21 -11.76
CA ARG A 133 22.64 -9.95 -12.52
C ARG A 133 21.61 -8.86 -12.12
N TYR A 134 21.27 -8.80 -10.86
CA TYR A 134 20.30 -7.85 -10.32
C TYR A 134 20.78 -6.40 -10.46
N THR A 135 22.06 -6.15 -10.25
CA THR A 135 22.70 -4.84 -10.43
C THR A 135 23.30 -4.71 -11.84
N GLU A 136 23.19 -3.52 -12.42
CA GLU A 136 23.78 -3.19 -13.71
C GLU A 136 25.02 -2.29 -13.49
N ASP A 137 26.16 -2.63 -14.12
CA ASP A 137 27.47 -2.06 -13.79
C ASP A 137 27.60 -0.56 -14.12
N GLN A 138 27.05 -0.11 -15.25
CA GLN A 138 27.10 1.31 -15.64
C GLN A 138 26.20 2.14 -14.73
N LEU A 139 25.00 1.65 -14.41
CA LEU A 139 24.08 2.33 -13.51
C LEU A 139 24.63 2.37 -12.09
N MET A 140 25.32 1.31 -11.64
CA MET A 140 26.00 1.29 -10.34
C MET A 140 27.10 2.37 -10.26
N GLN A 141 27.78 2.67 -11.36
CA GLN A 141 28.79 3.72 -11.39
C GLN A 141 28.18 5.13 -11.42
N GLN A 142 27.08 5.31 -12.16
CA GLN A 142 26.44 6.62 -12.36
C GLN A 142 25.50 7.00 -11.21
N TRP A 143 24.71 6.03 -10.72
CA TRP A 143 23.65 6.20 -9.75
C TRP A 143 23.65 5.09 -8.69
N PRO A 144 24.74 4.93 -7.90
CA PRO A 144 24.84 3.82 -6.94
C PRO A 144 23.68 3.80 -5.94
N ALA A 145 23.18 4.98 -5.55
CA ALA A 145 22.09 5.10 -4.59
C ALA A 145 20.76 4.47 -5.05
N ILE A 146 20.61 4.13 -6.35
CA ILE A 146 19.40 3.44 -6.82
C ILE A 146 19.27 2.03 -6.22
N TRP A 147 20.40 1.44 -5.80
CA TRP A 147 20.48 0.13 -5.16
C TRP A 147 20.48 0.22 -3.62
N MET A 148 20.40 1.43 -3.08
CA MET A 148 20.40 1.67 -1.64
C MET A 148 19.17 1.05 -0.98
N THR A 149 19.34 0.52 0.23
CA THR A 149 18.21 0.01 1.00
C THR A 149 17.31 1.16 1.45
N MET A 150 16.00 0.91 1.50
CA MET A 150 15.03 1.95 1.90
C MET A 150 15.26 2.47 3.31
N ILE A 151 15.76 1.62 4.20
CA ILE A 151 16.07 2.04 5.57
C ILE A 151 17.26 3.01 5.62
N GLU A 152 18.25 2.86 4.75
CA GLU A 152 19.37 3.80 4.62
C GLU A 152 18.87 5.16 4.11
N THR A 153 18.00 5.17 3.10
CA THR A 153 17.40 6.42 2.61
C THR A 153 16.59 7.14 3.68
N ALA A 154 15.94 6.40 4.58
CA ALA A 154 15.18 6.97 5.69
C ALA A 154 16.09 7.61 6.77
N GLU A 155 17.27 7.03 7.04
CA GLU A 155 18.31 7.63 7.88
C GLU A 155 18.82 8.94 7.26
N ILE A 156 19.07 8.93 5.94
CA ILE A 156 19.53 10.11 5.19
C ILE A 156 18.48 11.23 5.24
N VAL A 157 17.21 10.91 5.04
CA VAL A 157 16.13 11.89 5.12
C VAL A 157 16.04 12.50 6.53
N ALA A 158 16.13 11.65 7.58
CA ALA A 158 16.11 12.14 8.96
C ALA A 158 17.25 13.09 9.26
N ASP A 159 18.47 12.73 8.88
CA ASP A 159 19.68 13.53 9.11
C ASP A 159 19.69 14.82 8.27
N ARG A 160 19.42 14.70 6.96
CA ARG A 160 19.47 15.82 5.99
C ARG A 160 18.44 16.91 6.30
N TYR A 161 17.25 16.51 6.74
CA TYR A 161 16.13 17.42 6.99
C TYR A 161 15.84 17.67 8.47
N GLY A 162 16.67 17.15 9.37
CA GLY A 162 16.58 17.43 10.81
C GLY A 162 15.34 16.84 11.47
N ILE A 163 14.84 15.69 11.01
CA ILE A 163 13.69 15.01 11.63
C ILE A 163 14.17 14.19 12.82
N SER A 164 13.98 14.71 14.03
CA SER A 164 14.53 14.11 15.25
C SER A 164 13.96 12.71 15.53
N ARG A 165 14.67 11.94 16.30
CA ARG A 165 14.24 10.62 16.76
C ARG A 165 12.98 10.71 17.63
N GLU A 166 12.91 11.67 18.51
CA GLU A 166 11.78 11.92 19.43
C GLU A 166 10.51 12.19 18.61
N TYR A 167 10.59 13.08 17.62
CA TYR A 167 9.46 13.41 16.75
C TYR A 167 8.94 12.20 15.97
N GLN A 168 9.85 11.34 15.50
CA GLN A 168 9.50 10.09 14.83
C GLN A 168 8.80 9.11 15.78
N ASP A 169 9.27 8.97 17.01
CA ASP A 169 8.70 8.06 18.00
C ASP A 169 7.31 8.54 18.47
N GLU A 170 7.11 9.86 18.69
CA GLU A 170 5.80 10.46 19.00
C GLU A 170 4.79 10.16 17.90
N TYR A 171 5.15 10.41 16.63
CA TYR A 171 4.30 10.11 15.50
C TYR A 171 3.97 8.61 15.39
N SER A 172 4.94 7.75 15.63
CA SER A 172 4.76 6.30 15.55
C SER A 172 3.84 5.78 16.65
N ALA A 173 3.92 6.32 17.85
CA ALA A 173 2.99 6.02 18.94
C ALA A 173 1.55 6.46 18.58
N GLU A 174 1.40 7.62 17.95
CA GLU A 174 0.10 8.11 17.49
C GLU A 174 -0.48 7.22 16.38
N SER A 175 0.33 6.76 15.42
CA SER A 175 -0.10 5.79 14.39
C SER A 175 -0.63 4.50 15.03
N GLN A 176 0.06 3.95 16.03
CA GLN A 176 -0.38 2.77 16.78
C GLN A 176 -1.71 3.03 17.51
N ARG A 177 -1.85 4.17 18.14
CA ARG A 177 -3.06 4.57 18.88
C ARG A 177 -4.27 4.71 17.93
N ARG A 178 -4.10 5.43 16.81
CA ARG A 178 -5.16 5.61 15.80
C ARG A 178 -5.64 4.27 15.23
N THR A 179 -4.71 3.38 14.91
CA THR A 179 -5.05 2.04 14.45
C THR A 179 -5.79 1.22 15.50
N ALA A 180 -5.36 1.27 16.76
CA ALA A 180 -6.03 0.55 17.84
C ALA A 180 -7.47 1.04 18.04
N GLU A 181 -7.70 2.35 17.93
CA GLU A 181 -9.03 2.93 18.00
C GLU A 181 -9.90 2.54 16.81
N PHE A 182 -9.36 2.56 15.60
CA PHE A 182 -10.03 2.13 14.36
C PHE A 182 -10.44 0.65 14.43
N GLN A 183 -9.57 -0.23 14.94
CA GLN A 183 -9.89 -1.63 15.19
C GLN A 183 -10.98 -1.80 16.25
N LYS A 184 -10.86 -1.09 17.37
CA LYS A 184 -11.83 -1.14 18.48
C LYS A 184 -13.24 -0.71 18.07
N ASN A 185 -13.34 0.26 17.16
CA ASN A 185 -14.62 0.75 16.63
C ASN A 185 -15.24 -0.17 15.58
N GLY A 186 -14.55 -1.26 15.19
CA GLY A 186 -15.03 -2.22 14.19
C GLY A 186 -14.82 -1.80 12.73
N TYR A 187 -14.35 -0.60 12.46
CA TYR A 187 -14.21 -0.06 11.10
C TYR A 187 -13.20 -0.82 10.24
N MET A 188 -12.14 -1.33 10.85
CA MET A 188 -11.15 -2.16 10.15
C MET A 188 -11.76 -3.48 9.65
N ALA A 189 -12.69 -4.06 10.40
CA ALA A 189 -13.38 -5.29 10.00
C ALA A 189 -14.28 -5.10 8.77
N GLU A 190 -14.78 -3.88 8.52
CA GLU A 190 -15.55 -3.56 7.32
C GLU A 190 -14.69 -3.66 6.04
N GLU A 191 -13.39 -3.39 6.13
CA GLU A 191 -12.45 -3.49 5.01
C GLU A 191 -12.05 -4.92 4.72
N ILE A 192 -11.82 -5.72 5.78
CA ILE A 192 -11.22 -7.05 5.70
C ILE A 192 -12.28 -8.08 5.26
N ALA A 193 -11.87 -8.91 4.30
CA ALA A 193 -12.54 -10.17 3.98
C ALA A 193 -11.76 -11.29 4.70
N PRO A 194 -12.32 -11.95 5.72
CA PRO A 194 -11.64 -13.02 6.43
C PRO A 194 -11.16 -14.11 5.49
N LEU A 195 -9.89 -14.48 5.58
CA LEU A 195 -9.26 -15.51 4.74
C LEU A 195 -8.88 -16.73 5.55
N GLU A 196 -9.50 -17.86 5.27
CA GLU A 196 -9.07 -19.16 5.78
C GLU A 196 -7.81 -19.60 5.03
N THR A 197 -6.76 -19.90 5.78
CA THR A 197 -5.48 -20.31 5.22
C THR A 197 -4.68 -21.17 6.20
N ARG A 198 -3.49 -21.55 5.79
CA ARG A 198 -2.57 -22.35 6.58
C ARG A 198 -1.30 -21.58 6.89
N MET A 199 -1.00 -21.42 8.18
CA MET A 199 0.23 -20.79 8.66
C MET A 199 1.31 -21.83 8.88
N LYS A 200 2.54 -21.58 8.41
CA LYS A 200 3.72 -22.38 8.70
C LYS A 200 4.36 -21.95 10.02
N LEU A 201 4.61 -22.93 10.87
CA LEU A 201 5.33 -22.79 12.13
C LEU A 201 6.68 -23.51 12.02
N VAL A 202 7.76 -22.84 12.43
CA VAL A 202 9.11 -23.41 12.43
C VAL A 202 9.63 -23.46 13.86
N ASN A 203 9.94 -24.65 14.33
CA ASN A 203 10.62 -24.83 15.61
C ASN A 203 12.05 -24.28 15.48
N LYS A 204 12.40 -23.31 16.32
CA LYS A 204 13.69 -22.61 16.23
C LYS A 204 14.89 -23.49 16.62
N GLU A 205 14.67 -24.52 17.42
CA GLU A 205 15.73 -25.42 17.92
C GLU A 205 15.97 -26.58 16.96
N THR A 206 14.90 -27.17 16.44
CA THR A 206 14.99 -28.38 15.60
C THR A 206 14.94 -28.07 14.11
N GLY A 207 14.41 -26.89 13.71
CA GLY A 207 14.11 -26.57 12.32
C GLY A 207 12.87 -27.29 11.77
N GLU A 208 12.16 -28.05 12.59
CA GLU A 208 10.96 -28.77 12.18
C GLU A 208 9.85 -27.82 11.77
N GLU A 209 9.25 -28.08 10.61
CA GLU A 209 8.12 -27.33 10.08
C GLU A 209 6.81 -28.04 10.39
N THR A 210 5.87 -27.29 10.94
CA THR A 210 4.48 -27.72 11.17
C THR A 210 3.51 -26.70 10.62
N TYR A 211 2.24 -27.06 10.46
CA TYR A 211 1.24 -26.20 9.85
C TYR A 211 0.00 -26.12 10.75
N GLN A 212 -0.60 -24.93 10.77
CA GLN A 212 -1.81 -24.65 11.52
C GLN A 212 -2.85 -23.97 10.62
N ASP A 213 -4.07 -24.46 10.60
CA ASP A 213 -5.18 -23.77 9.95
C ASP A 213 -5.57 -22.53 10.77
N VAL A 214 -5.70 -21.39 10.09
CA VAL A 214 -5.98 -20.09 10.70
C VAL A 214 -6.96 -19.30 9.85
N VAL A 215 -7.66 -18.35 10.49
CA VAL A 215 -8.47 -17.35 9.81
C VAL A 215 -7.81 -15.99 10.01
N VAL A 216 -7.50 -15.31 8.90
CA VAL A 216 -6.91 -13.96 8.92
C VAL A 216 -8.03 -12.95 8.79
N ASP A 217 -8.54 -12.47 9.91
CA ASP A 217 -9.68 -11.58 10.04
C ASP A 217 -9.33 -10.17 10.56
N ARG A 218 -8.04 -9.91 10.78
CA ARG A 218 -7.52 -8.63 11.32
C ARG A 218 -6.09 -8.37 10.84
N ASP A 219 -5.63 -7.12 11.01
CA ASP A 219 -4.21 -6.78 10.87
C ASP A 219 -3.45 -7.17 12.14
N GLU A 220 -2.37 -7.92 11.99
CA GLU A 220 -1.65 -8.57 13.11
C GLU A 220 -0.53 -7.71 13.71
N CYS A 221 -0.12 -6.63 13.04
CA CYS A 221 1.06 -5.87 13.43
C CYS A 221 0.81 -4.79 14.48
N ASN A 222 -0.45 -4.35 14.67
CA ASN A 222 -0.78 -3.31 15.63
C ASN A 222 -0.42 -3.72 17.07
N ARG A 223 0.13 -2.78 17.81
CA ARG A 223 0.51 -2.92 19.23
C ARG A 223 -0.18 -1.85 20.05
N PRO A 224 -1.43 -2.08 20.46
CA PRO A 224 -2.16 -1.16 21.32
C PRO A 224 -1.37 -0.86 22.60
N GLY A 225 -1.36 0.39 23.04
CA GLY A 225 -0.61 0.81 24.23
C GLY A 225 0.87 1.13 24.00
N THR A 226 1.36 1.14 22.75
CA THR A 226 2.69 1.67 22.44
C THR A 226 2.77 3.15 22.80
N THR A 227 3.82 3.55 23.52
CA THR A 227 4.08 4.94 23.88
C THR A 227 5.41 5.44 23.31
N ALA A 228 5.58 6.75 23.20
CA ALA A 228 6.83 7.36 22.73
C ALA A 228 8.02 6.99 23.64
N GLU A 229 7.81 6.92 24.96
CA GLU A 229 8.84 6.53 25.93
C GLU A 229 9.30 5.07 25.71
N ALA A 230 8.36 4.17 25.40
CA ALA A 230 8.71 2.78 25.10
C ALA A 230 9.49 2.67 23.77
N LEU A 231 9.15 3.49 22.78
CA LEU A 231 9.86 3.54 21.50
C LEU A 231 11.26 4.14 21.64
N ALA A 232 11.44 5.17 22.48
CA ALA A 232 12.74 5.80 22.73
C ALA A 232 13.80 4.81 23.24
N GLY A 233 13.39 3.73 23.91
CA GLY A 233 14.27 2.66 24.36
C GLY A 233 14.75 1.71 23.26
N LEU A 234 14.22 1.79 22.03
CA LEU A 234 14.62 0.89 20.93
C LEU A 234 15.93 1.36 20.28
N PRO A 235 16.89 0.46 20.04
CA PRO A 235 18.13 0.81 19.35
C PRO A 235 17.88 1.07 17.86
N PRO A 236 18.66 1.96 17.22
CA PRO A 236 18.71 2.04 15.75
C PRO A 236 19.09 0.70 15.13
N VAL A 237 18.47 0.38 13.98
CA VAL A 237 18.60 -0.97 13.38
C VAL A 237 19.48 -1.00 12.15
N PHE A 238 19.85 0.16 11.59
CA PHE A 238 20.60 0.21 10.34
C PHE A 238 22.11 0.24 10.57
N ARG A 239 22.87 -0.54 9.75
CA ARG A 239 24.34 -0.60 9.76
C ARG A 239 24.88 -0.97 8.39
N ASN A 240 26.12 -0.55 8.14
CA ASN A 240 26.96 -0.93 6.97
C ASN A 240 26.31 -0.59 5.62
N GLY A 241 25.80 0.63 5.49
CA GLY A 241 25.25 1.13 4.23
C GLY A 241 26.28 1.74 3.30
N MET A 242 25.82 2.24 2.19
CA MET A 242 26.66 2.90 1.18
C MET A 242 27.15 4.27 1.64
N GLN A 243 26.30 5.07 2.28
CA GLN A 243 26.59 6.40 2.78
C GLN A 243 26.54 6.46 4.32
N VAL A 244 25.64 5.69 4.95
CA VAL A 244 25.43 5.65 6.39
C VAL A 244 26.06 4.38 6.95
N GLN A 245 27.12 4.51 7.75
CA GLN A 245 27.80 3.34 8.37
C GLN A 245 27.07 2.86 9.61
N GLU A 246 26.51 3.76 10.41
CA GLU A 246 25.74 3.46 11.61
C GLU A 246 24.52 4.38 11.69
N GLY A 247 23.33 3.78 11.71
CA GLY A 247 22.06 4.50 11.84
C GLY A 247 21.89 5.13 13.22
N LYS A 248 21.15 6.23 13.27
CA LYS A 248 20.88 7.00 14.49
C LYS A 248 19.39 7.15 14.77
N TYR A 249 18.56 7.10 13.72
CA TYR A 249 17.17 7.54 13.78
C TYR A 249 16.17 6.40 13.65
N ILE A 250 16.42 5.44 12.74
CA ILE A 250 15.42 4.44 12.35
C ILE A 250 15.49 3.20 13.22
N THR A 251 14.34 2.84 13.81
CA THR A 251 14.18 1.68 14.69
C THR A 251 13.08 0.76 14.19
N ALA A 252 12.92 -0.39 14.84
CA ALA A 252 11.80 -1.28 14.59
C ALA A 252 10.43 -0.69 14.97
N GLY A 253 10.40 0.43 15.69
CA GLY A 253 9.19 1.09 16.17
C GLY A 253 8.72 2.26 15.31
N ASN A 254 9.62 2.88 14.52
CA ASN A 254 9.31 4.05 13.69
C ASN A 254 9.44 3.78 12.17
N ALA A 255 9.54 2.51 11.80
CA ALA A 255 9.50 2.00 10.44
C ALA A 255 8.27 1.12 10.22
N SER A 256 7.78 1.05 8.98
CA SER A 256 6.69 0.14 8.61
C SER A 256 7.08 -1.32 8.86
N GLN A 257 6.10 -2.14 9.22
CA GLN A 257 6.32 -3.58 9.37
C GLN A 257 6.29 -4.24 7.99
N LEU A 258 7.31 -5.05 7.67
CA LEU A 258 7.28 -5.92 6.49
C LEU A 258 6.12 -6.91 6.63
N SER A 259 5.26 -6.98 5.63
CA SER A 259 3.98 -7.71 5.73
C SER A 259 3.55 -8.32 4.40
N ASP A 260 2.66 -9.29 4.51
CA ASP A 260 2.01 -9.96 3.40
C ASP A 260 0.53 -9.54 3.36
N GLY A 261 -0.07 -9.49 2.17
CA GLY A 261 -1.48 -9.16 1.99
C GLY A 261 -1.86 -8.77 0.57
N ALA A 262 -3.16 -8.62 0.34
CA ALA A 262 -3.73 -8.19 -0.92
C ALA A 262 -4.96 -7.30 -0.73
N ALA A 263 -5.20 -6.40 -1.71
CA ALA A 263 -6.37 -5.54 -1.78
C ALA A 263 -6.83 -5.36 -3.22
N ALA A 264 -8.14 -5.18 -3.41
CA ALA A 264 -8.73 -4.92 -4.72
C ALA A 264 -9.90 -3.92 -4.61
N VAL A 265 -10.04 -3.08 -5.64
CA VAL A 265 -11.20 -2.21 -5.86
C VAL A 265 -11.85 -2.53 -7.19
N VAL A 266 -13.17 -2.44 -7.26
CA VAL A 266 -13.93 -2.51 -8.50
C VAL A 266 -14.08 -1.10 -9.06
N VAL A 267 -13.51 -0.88 -10.23
CA VAL A 267 -13.57 0.38 -10.98
C VAL A 267 -14.59 0.22 -12.11
N MET A 268 -15.53 1.14 -12.20
CA MET A 268 -16.63 1.05 -13.13
C MET A 268 -16.86 2.39 -13.82
N GLU A 269 -17.39 2.35 -15.03
CA GLU A 269 -17.88 3.55 -15.69
C GLU A 269 -19.12 4.09 -14.95
N ALA A 270 -19.21 5.42 -14.78
CA ALA A 270 -20.23 6.04 -13.93
C ALA A 270 -21.66 5.77 -14.40
N GLU A 271 -21.94 5.79 -15.71
CA GLU A 271 -23.26 5.46 -16.27
C GLU A 271 -23.59 3.98 -16.08
N GLU A 272 -22.59 3.09 -16.19
CA GLU A 272 -22.74 1.66 -15.92
C GLU A 272 -23.08 1.40 -14.44
N ALA A 273 -22.41 2.08 -13.52
CA ALA A 273 -22.73 2.01 -12.10
C ALA A 273 -24.15 2.47 -11.83
N SER A 274 -24.58 3.59 -12.43
CA SER A 274 -25.94 4.10 -12.33
C SER A 274 -26.98 3.12 -12.92
N ARG A 275 -26.70 2.53 -14.09
CA ARG A 275 -27.56 1.54 -14.74
C ARG A 275 -27.76 0.29 -13.88
N ARG A 276 -26.74 -0.08 -13.11
CA ARG A 276 -26.78 -1.20 -12.16
C ARG A 276 -27.40 -0.83 -10.80
N GLY A 277 -27.74 0.45 -10.57
CA GLY A 277 -28.26 0.92 -9.30
C GLY A 277 -27.23 0.90 -8.16
N LEU A 278 -25.94 0.99 -8.49
CA LEU A 278 -24.86 1.01 -7.50
C LEU A 278 -24.59 2.42 -7.00
N SER A 279 -24.21 2.52 -5.73
CA SER A 279 -23.77 3.77 -5.10
C SER A 279 -22.23 3.77 -5.04
N PRO A 280 -21.55 4.55 -5.90
CA PRO A 280 -20.09 4.60 -5.88
C PRO A 280 -19.55 5.19 -4.57
N MET A 281 -18.41 4.67 -4.12
CA MET A 281 -17.67 5.18 -2.97
C MET A 281 -16.95 6.49 -3.29
N GLY A 282 -16.48 6.63 -4.52
CA GLY A 282 -15.78 7.81 -4.98
C GLY A 282 -15.44 7.76 -6.46
N ARG A 283 -15.03 8.91 -7.00
CA ARG A 283 -14.59 9.10 -8.38
C ARG A 283 -13.07 9.24 -8.41
N PHE A 284 -12.42 8.52 -9.34
CA PHE A 284 -11.03 8.75 -9.65
C PHE A 284 -10.88 10.08 -10.42
N MET A 285 -10.14 11.01 -9.85
CA MET A 285 -9.91 12.34 -10.44
C MET A 285 -8.59 12.40 -11.23
N GLY A 286 -7.54 11.79 -10.71
CA GLY A 286 -6.25 11.83 -11.37
C GLY A 286 -5.14 11.12 -10.60
N PHE A 287 -4.01 10.93 -11.29
CA PHE A 287 -2.80 10.33 -10.76
C PHE A 287 -1.58 11.07 -11.29
N ASN A 288 -0.58 11.28 -10.44
CA ASN A 288 0.67 11.90 -10.83
C ASN A 288 1.86 11.26 -10.14
N VAL A 289 3.02 11.36 -10.78
CA VAL A 289 4.30 10.87 -10.26
C VAL A 289 5.37 11.95 -10.36
N GLY A 290 6.38 11.87 -9.50
CA GLY A 290 7.55 12.75 -9.52
C GLY A 290 8.82 12.00 -9.19
N GLY A 291 9.95 12.38 -9.78
CA GLY A 291 11.27 11.87 -9.45
C GLY A 291 12.01 12.77 -8.46
N VAL A 292 12.84 12.17 -7.63
CA VAL A 292 13.80 12.78 -6.70
C VAL A 292 15.09 11.98 -6.72
N ASP A 293 16.13 12.43 -6.04
CA ASP A 293 17.35 11.65 -5.93
C ASP A 293 17.10 10.33 -5.19
N PRO A 294 17.69 9.21 -5.66
CA PRO A 294 17.41 7.89 -5.08
C PRO A 294 17.74 7.76 -3.59
N ASP A 295 18.79 8.46 -3.10
CA ASP A 295 19.20 8.41 -1.69
C ASP A 295 18.21 9.11 -0.73
N GLU A 296 17.31 9.91 -1.26
CA GLU A 296 16.24 10.59 -0.50
C GLU A 296 14.83 10.24 -1.01
N MET A 297 14.62 9.01 -1.49
CA MET A 297 13.35 8.57 -2.08
C MET A 297 12.12 8.94 -1.21
N GLY A 298 12.30 9.02 0.11
CA GLY A 298 11.25 9.33 1.07
C GLY A 298 10.52 10.64 0.80
N ILE A 299 11.17 11.63 0.18
CA ILE A 299 10.58 12.94 -0.11
C ILE A 299 9.75 13.00 -1.40
N GLY A 300 9.66 11.90 -2.15
CA GLY A 300 8.94 11.82 -3.42
C GLY A 300 7.54 12.44 -3.45
N PRO A 301 6.71 12.29 -2.41
CA PRO A 301 5.39 12.93 -2.30
C PRO A 301 5.42 14.46 -2.48
N VAL A 302 6.47 15.15 -2.00
CA VAL A 302 6.62 16.61 -2.13
C VAL A 302 6.72 17.06 -3.60
N LYS A 303 7.11 16.16 -4.51
CA LYS A 303 7.13 16.44 -5.96
C LYS A 303 5.83 15.99 -6.66
N ALA A 304 5.23 14.89 -6.21
CA ALA A 304 4.05 14.33 -6.87
C ALA A 304 2.77 15.09 -6.52
N VAL A 305 2.56 15.44 -5.24
CA VAL A 305 1.34 16.08 -4.75
C VAL A 305 1.08 17.45 -5.36
N PRO A 306 2.01 18.44 -5.33
CA PRO A 306 1.73 19.76 -5.88
C PRO A 306 1.33 19.72 -7.36
N ARG A 307 2.01 18.90 -8.16
CA ARG A 307 1.67 18.72 -9.59
C ARG A 307 0.29 18.13 -9.80
N LEU A 308 -0.14 17.21 -8.92
CA LEU A 308 -1.48 16.64 -9.00
C LEU A 308 -2.53 17.70 -8.70
N LEU A 309 -2.38 18.43 -7.62
CA LEU A 309 -3.33 19.47 -7.19
C LEU A 309 -3.43 20.59 -8.20
N GLU A 310 -2.29 21.10 -8.71
CA GLU A 310 -2.23 22.15 -9.74
C GLU A 310 -3.04 21.75 -10.99
N ARG A 311 -2.92 20.50 -11.47
CA ARG A 311 -3.67 20.01 -12.64
C ARG A 311 -5.19 19.99 -12.45
N HIS A 312 -5.63 19.95 -11.19
CA HIS A 312 -7.04 19.95 -10.83
C HIS A 312 -7.53 21.28 -10.26
N GLY A 313 -6.67 22.32 -10.23
CA GLY A 313 -7.01 23.64 -9.70
C GLY A 313 -7.32 23.62 -8.21
N LEU A 314 -6.69 22.69 -7.46
CA LEU A 314 -6.87 22.50 -6.02
C LEU A 314 -5.60 22.90 -5.26
N THR A 315 -5.77 23.22 -3.99
CA THR A 315 -4.72 23.46 -3.01
C THR A 315 -4.72 22.37 -1.95
N VAL A 316 -3.73 22.36 -1.06
CA VAL A 316 -3.67 21.45 0.08
C VAL A 316 -4.88 21.62 1.01
N ASP A 317 -5.34 22.85 1.19
CA ASP A 317 -6.47 23.18 2.08
C ASP A 317 -7.81 22.64 1.57
N ASP A 318 -7.95 22.44 0.24
CA ASP A 318 -9.16 21.86 -0.37
C ASP A 318 -9.30 20.36 -0.10
N ILE A 319 -8.26 19.70 0.39
CA ILE A 319 -8.26 18.26 0.67
C ILE A 319 -8.70 18.00 2.10
N ASP A 320 -9.69 17.12 2.24
CA ASP A 320 -10.27 16.78 3.54
C ASP A 320 -9.57 15.62 4.23
N LEU A 321 -9.04 14.67 3.45
CA LEU A 321 -8.36 13.47 3.97
C LEU A 321 -7.09 13.16 3.18
N TRP A 322 -6.07 12.72 3.92
CA TRP A 322 -4.78 12.33 3.39
C TRP A 322 -4.38 10.94 3.88
N GLU A 323 -4.08 10.04 2.96
CA GLU A 323 -3.39 8.78 3.21
C GLU A 323 -1.98 8.86 2.61
N LEU A 324 -0.98 9.16 3.41
CA LEU A 324 0.42 9.06 3.01
C LEU A 324 1.02 7.80 3.61
N ASN A 325 1.47 6.88 2.76
CA ASN A 325 2.05 5.62 3.24
C ASN A 325 3.20 5.85 4.21
N GLU A 326 3.10 5.24 5.38
CA GLU A 326 4.10 5.31 6.44
C GLU A 326 5.22 4.27 6.21
N ALA A 327 6.04 4.46 5.16
CA ALA A 327 7.22 3.60 5.00
C ALA A 327 8.17 3.77 6.19
N PHE A 328 8.40 5.02 6.60
CA PHE A 328 9.16 5.43 7.79
C PHE A 328 8.56 6.71 8.36
N ALA A 329 8.63 6.89 9.68
CA ALA A 329 8.14 8.12 10.32
C ALA A 329 8.90 9.37 9.82
N SER A 330 10.22 9.25 9.55
CA SER A 330 11.05 10.35 9.06
C SER A 330 10.51 10.97 7.78
N GLN A 331 10.19 10.13 6.76
CA GLN A 331 9.69 10.62 5.49
C GLN A 331 8.24 11.12 5.59
N CYS A 332 7.42 10.50 6.44
CA CYS A 332 6.04 10.94 6.67
C CYS A 332 5.99 12.35 7.23
N LEU A 333 6.75 12.61 8.28
CA LEU A 333 6.81 13.89 8.95
C LEU A 333 7.35 14.97 8.01
N TYR A 334 8.46 14.70 7.33
CA TYR A 334 9.01 15.64 6.37
C TYR A 334 8.01 16.01 5.27
N CYS A 335 7.35 15.01 4.67
CA CYS A 335 6.38 15.27 3.61
C CYS A 335 5.15 16.03 4.10
N ARG A 336 4.58 15.63 5.25
CA ARG A 336 3.43 16.31 5.87
C ARG A 336 3.73 17.78 6.14
N ASP A 337 4.85 18.03 6.83
CA ASP A 337 5.23 19.38 7.27
C ASP A 337 5.61 20.29 6.07
N THR A 338 6.34 19.74 5.08
CA THR A 338 6.71 20.48 3.86
C THR A 338 5.51 20.83 2.99
N LEU A 339 4.52 19.94 2.89
CA LEU A 339 3.29 20.16 2.15
C LEU A 339 2.28 21.01 2.92
N GLY A 340 2.48 21.22 4.22
CA GLY A 340 1.54 21.98 5.06
C GLY A 340 0.24 21.21 5.33
N ILE A 341 0.29 19.87 5.38
CA ILE A 341 -0.90 19.05 5.62
C ILE A 341 -1.28 19.11 7.09
N ASP A 342 -2.56 19.38 7.37
CA ASP A 342 -3.13 19.37 8.71
C ASP A 342 -3.02 17.95 9.32
N PRO A 343 -2.37 17.77 10.48
CA PRO A 343 -2.25 16.49 11.17
C PRO A 343 -3.59 15.80 11.49
N GLU A 344 -4.69 16.58 11.65
CA GLU A 344 -6.03 16.02 11.93
C GLU A 344 -6.72 15.46 10.68
N LYS A 345 -6.22 15.79 9.49
CA LYS A 345 -6.68 15.24 8.22
C LYS A 345 -5.79 14.12 7.68
N TYR A 346 -4.69 13.82 8.35
CA TYR A 346 -3.57 13.01 7.87
C TYR A 346 -3.49 11.66 8.58
N ASN A 347 -3.55 10.55 7.83
CA ASN A 347 -3.47 9.18 8.34
C ASN A 347 -4.35 8.97 9.58
N VAL A 348 -5.61 9.40 9.48
CA VAL A 348 -6.53 9.53 10.61
C VAL A 348 -6.84 8.20 11.32
N ASN A 349 -6.62 7.09 10.64
CA ASN A 349 -6.83 5.73 11.15
C ASN A 349 -5.50 4.98 11.40
N GLY A 350 -4.38 5.70 11.48
CA GLY A 350 -3.04 5.12 11.52
C GLY A 350 -2.58 4.65 10.12
N GLY A 351 -1.53 3.85 10.04
CA GLY A 351 -1.00 3.43 8.75
C GLY A 351 0.04 2.30 8.86
N SER A 352 0.95 2.24 7.91
CA SER A 352 1.86 1.11 7.71
C SER A 352 2.86 0.85 8.86
N ILE A 353 3.17 1.84 9.69
CA ILE A 353 3.96 1.64 10.91
C ILE A 353 3.23 0.69 11.86
N SER A 354 1.92 0.82 11.96
CA SER A 354 1.09 0.04 12.88
C SER A 354 0.52 -1.24 12.26
N ILE A 355 0.10 -1.23 10.97
CA ILE A 355 -0.56 -2.40 10.36
C ILE A 355 0.34 -3.17 9.40
N GLY A 356 1.39 -2.54 8.84
CA GLY A 356 2.30 -3.17 7.89
C GLY A 356 2.27 -2.59 6.49
N HIS A 357 3.26 -2.97 5.69
CA HIS A 357 3.49 -2.45 4.33
C HIS A 357 3.79 -3.59 3.34
N PRO A 358 2.78 -4.30 2.86
CA PRO A 358 2.92 -5.16 1.68
C PRO A 358 3.07 -4.25 0.45
N PHE A 359 4.26 -4.10 -0.09
CA PHE A 359 4.65 -3.01 -1.01
C PHE A 359 3.67 -2.81 -2.16
N GLY A 360 3.41 -3.86 -2.94
CA GLY A 360 2.51 -3.79 -4.09
C GLY A 360 1.05 -3.57 -3.75
N MET A 361 0.62 -3.97 -2.55
CA MET A 361 -0.77 -3.85 -2.10
C MET A 361 -1.09 -2.49 -1.50
N THR A 362 -0.12 -1.83 -0.86
CA THR A 362 -0.37 -0.68 0.02
C THR A 362 -1.14 0.45 -0.64
N GLY A 363 -0.84 0.79 -1.90
CA GLY A 363 -1.57 1.84 -2.62
C GLY A 363 -3.06 1.53 -2.79
N ALA A 364 -3.41 0.25 -2.98
CA ALA A 364 -4.80 -0.18 -3.07
C ALA A 364 -5.49 -0.15 -1.68
N ARG A 365 -4.78 -0.55 -0.61
CA ARG A 365 -5.27 -0.43 0.76
C ARG A 365 -5.55 1.03 1.12
N CYS A 366 -4.60 1.92 0.92
CA CYS A 366 -4.77 3.35 1.20
C CYS A 366 -5.98 3.92 0.44
N THR A 367 -6.16 3.54 -0.84
CA THR A 367 -7.29 3.98 -1.65
C THR A 367 -8.63 3.49 -1.08
N GLY A 368 -8.73 2.21 -0.76
CA GLY A 368 -9.96 1.67 -0.18
C GLY A 368 -10.29 2.28 1.18
N SER A 369 -9.29 2.37 2.06
CA SER A 369 -9.44 2.93 3.41
C SER A 369 -9.87 4.40 3.38
N ILE A 370 -9.24 5.24 2.53
CA ILE A 370 -9.59 6.67 2.43
C ILE A 370 -11.00 6.87 1.86
N LEU A 371 -11.43 6.01 0.91
CA LEU A 371 -12.79 6.07 0.35
C LEU A 371 -13.85 5.75 1.41
N MET A 372 -13.64 4.71 2.21
CA MET A 372 -14.55 4.34 3.30
C MET A 372 -14.59 5.42 4.38
N GLU A 373 -13.44 5.97 4.74
CA GLU A 373 -13.37 7.05 5.73
C GLU A 373 -13.98 8.35 5.22
N GLY A 374 -13.78 8.68 3.94
CA GLY A 374 -14.36 9.83 3.29
C GLY A 374 -15.90 9.80 3.31
N GLN A 375 -16.49 8.62 3.05
CA GLN A 375 -17.93 8.44 3.18
C GLN A 375 -18.39 8.59 4.63
N ARG A 376 -17.67 8.01 5.58
CA ARG A 376 -18.01 8.09 7.02
C ARG A 376 -17.99 9.53 7.53
N ARG A 377 -17.06 10.36 7.06
CA ARG A 377 -16.93 11.77 7.43
C ARG A 377 -17.71 12.74 6.55
N LYS A 378 -18.34 12.28 5.46
CA LYS A 378 -18.95 13.11 4.42
C LYS A 378 -17.97 14.14 3.85
N ALA A 379 -16.73 13.71 3.66
CA ALA A 379 -15.65 14.49 3.09
C ALA A 379 -15.86 14.66 1.57
N LYS A 380 -15.15 15.59 0.94
CA LYS A 380 -15.26 15.86 -0.50
C LYS A 380 -14.08 15.30 -1.28
N TYR A 381 -12.86 15.61 -0.87
CA TYR A 381 -11.65 15.19 -1.57
C TYR A 381 -10.68 14.45 -0.67
N GLY A 382 -10.07 13.40 -1.23
CA GLY A 382 -9.00 12.66 -0.60
C GLY A 382 -7.80 12.46 -1.51
N VAL A 383 -6.60 12.49 -0.92
CA VAL A 383 -5.34 12.21 -1.62
C VAL A 383 -4.66 11.01 -0.99
N VAL A 384 -4.31 10.03 -1.84
CA VAL A 384 -3.42 8.92 -1.48
C VAL A 384 -2.06 9.21 -2.08
N THR A 385 -1.01 9.19 -1.26
CA THR A 385 0.35 9.47 -1.72
C THR A 385 1.38 8.59 -1.04
N MET A 386 2.54 8.41 -1.66
CA MET A 386 3.60 7.57 -1.13
C MET A 386 4.96 7.85 -1.75
N CYS A 387 6.00 7.62 -0.98
CA CYS A 387 7.36 7.50 -1.48
C CYS A 387 7.54 6.16 -2.20
N ILE A 388 8.51 6.10 -3.10
CA ILE A 388 8.74 4.94 -3.96
C ILE A 388 10.25 4.71 -4.07
N GLY A 389 10.68 3.48 -3.87
CA GLY A 389 12.07 3.07 -4.06
C GLY A 389 12.64 3.52 -5.41
N GLY A 390 13.94 3.81 -5.45
CA GLY A 390 14.61 4.33 -6.65
C GLY A 390 14.45 5.84 -6.86
N GLY A 391 13.93 6.59 -5.88
CA GLY A 391 13.83 8.06 -5.94
C GLY A 391 12.59 8.56 -6.67
N MET A 392 11.41 8.14 -6.24
CA MET A 392 10.14 8.56 -6.85
C MET A 392 9.07 8.85 -5.77
N GLY A 393 8.01 9.56 -6.18
CA GLY A 393 6.77 9.69 -5.42
C GLY A 393 5.56 9.57 -6.32
N ALA A 394 4.43 9.18 -5.77
CA ALA A 394 3.15 9.15 -6.46
C ALA A 394 2.05 9.78 -5.62
N ALA A 395 1.02 10.31 -6.29
CA ALA A 395 -0.19 10.80 -5.66
C ALA A 395 -1.41 10.51 -6.54
N GLY A 396 -2.50 10.04 -5.93
CA GLY A 396 -3.82 9.85 -6.55
C GLY A 396 -4.85 10.71 -5.85
N LEU A 397 -5.71 11.37 -6.63
CA LEU A 397 -6.79 12.24 -6.15
C LEU A 397 -8.13 11.55 -6.38
N PHE A 398 -8.95 11.57 -5.36
CA PHE A 398 -10.30 11.00 -5.35
C PHE A 398 -11.32 12.02 -4.84
N GLU A 399 -12.48 12.06 -5.49
CA GLU A 399 -13.65 12.75 -4.97
C GLU A 399 -14.58 11.73 -4.33
N PHE A 400 -14.99 11.96 -3.08
CA PHE A 400 -15.94 11.09 -2.40
C PHE A 400 -17.36 11.35 -2.90
N LEU A 401 -18.13 10.27 -3.12
CA LEU A 401 -19.52 10.35 -3.58
C LEU A 401 -20.44 9.84 -2.47
N HIS A 402 -21.55 10.55 -2.21
CA HIS A 402 -22.47 10.28 -1.09
C HIS A 402 -23.89 10.01 -1.56
#